data_e2233e1f17534611295f55d9921b3499
#
_entry.id   e2233e1f17534611295f55d9921b3499
#
_cell.length_a   1.000
_cell.length_b   1.000
_cell.length_c   1.000
_cell.angle_alpha   90.00
_cell.angle_beta   90.00
_cell.angle_gamma   90.00
#
_symmetry.space_group_name_H-M   'P 1'
#
loop_
_entity.id
_entity.type
_entity.pdbx_description
1 polymer ?
#
loop_
_entity_poly.entity_id
_entity_poly.type
_entity_poly.pdbx_seq_one_letter_code
_entity_poly.pdbx_strand_id
1 'polypeptide(L)'
;MKKINDLESLAKKYRRELFEKLLILKQGHLGSIYSMMETIVTLYHCGFVKFDEKQKKFWDKVLISKGHATAALYPILRDFGVVQEKDWNDWGHKSSLLRIFGNISIPGIDVTSGSLGHCIGVGAGMAISYKRTKKNKKVFVIISEGELYEGSTWEALLFAKHNKLDNLTVIIDINSLIILGKTSDCLNLDPIKDKITGLGIKVLEVDGHNINDLISTFETSKKVGELNCILAKTIKGKGVSLMENEKHWHYYNQLSEEEIKQARKELT
;
A
#
# COMPACT_ATOMS: atom_id res chain seq x y z
N MET A 1 9.87 -19.48 -0.38
CA MET A 1 8.84 -18.59 -0.96
C MET A 1 7.51 -19.33 -0.96
N LYS A 2 6.41 -18.74 -0.51
CA LYS A 2 5.07 -19.36 -0.59
C LYS A 2 4.70 -19.58 -2.06
N LYS A 3 3.85 -20.59 -2.35
CA LYS A 3 3.32 -20.80 -3.69
C LYS A 3 2.38 -19.65 -4.07
N ILE A 4 2.21 -19.37 -5.35
CA ILE A 4 1.38 -18.25 -5.85
C ILE A 4 -0.06 -18.39 -5.37
N ASN A 5 -0.66 -19.57 -5.53
CA ASN A 5 -2.02 -19.85 -5.05
C ASN A 5 -2.19 -19.58 -3.54
N ASP A 6 -1.11 -19.81 -2.74
CA ASP A 6 -1.12 -19.49 -1.31
C ASP A 6 -1.17 -17.98 -1.07
N LEU A 7 -0.50 -17.19 -1.93
CA LEU A 7 -0.47 -15.73 -1.83
C LEU A 7 -1.80 -15.10 -2.28
N GLU A 8 -2.42 -15.62 -3.34
CA GLU A 8 -3.75 -15.21 -3.79
C GLU A 8 -4.80 -15.50 -2.71
N SER A 9 -4.76 -16.71 -2.15
CA SER A 9 -5.63 -17.11 -1.04
C SER A 9 -5.42 -16.23 0.19
N LEU A 10 -4.18 -15.83 0.45
CA LEU A 10 -3.83 -14.95 1.55
C LEU A 10 -4.34 -13.52 1.35
N ALA A 11 -4.22 -12.98 0.14
CA ALA A 11 -4.79 -11.68 -0.21
C ALA A 11 -6.31 -11.66 -0.03
N LYS A 12 -6.98 -12.73 -0.45
CA LYS A 12 -8.43 -12.92 -0.26
C LYS A 12 -8.80 -13.04 1.22
N LYS A 13 -8.07 -13.84 2.00
CA LYS A 13 -8.22 -13.96 3.45
C LYS A 13 -8.14 -12.60 4.13
N TYR A 14 -7.12 -11.80 3.81
CA TYR A 14 -6.95 -10.48 4.44
C TYR A 14 -8.05 -9.49 4.08
N ARG A 15 -8.53 -9.50 2.83
CA ARG A 15 -9.71 -8.71 2.45
C ARG A 15 -10.92 -9.10 3.29
N ARG A 16 -11.17 -10.40 3.45
CA ARG A 16 -12.28 -10.90 4.27
C ARG A 16 -12.17 -10.48 5.73
N GLU A 17 -11.00 -10.64 6.35
CA GLU A 17 -10.78 -10.26 7.74
C GLU A 17 -10.98 -8.75 7.96
N LEU A 18 -10.49 -7.93 7.03
CA LEU A 18 -10.67 -6.48 7.06
C LEU A 18 -12.12 -6.08 6.80
N PHE A 19 -12.83 -6.79 5.92
CA PHE A 19 -14.25 -6.58 5.69
C PHE A 19 -15.04 -6.75 7.00
N GLU A 20 -14.87 -7.89 7.68
CA GLU A 20 -15.57 -8.17 8.94
C GLU A 20 -15.24 -7.12 10.02
N LYS A 21 -13.97 -6.73 10.15
CA LYS A 21 -13.58 -5.70 11.11
C LYS A 21 -14.21 -4.35 10.80
N LEU A 22 -14.16 -3.90 9.55
CA LEU A 22 -14.68 -2.58 9.19
C LEU A 22 -16.20 -2.52 9.16
N LEU A 23 -16.89 -3.66 8.98
CA LEU A 23 -18.34 -3.76 9.25
C LEU A 23 -18.67 -3.46 10.71
N ILE A 24 -17.92 -4.03 11.66
CA ILE A 24 -18.11 -3.79 13.10
C ILE A 24 -17.81 -2.33 13.43
N LEU A 25 -16.72 -1.79 12.88
CA LEU A 25 -16.26 -0.43 13.15
C LEU A 25 -17.14 0.64 12.49
N LYS A 26 -17.91 0.28 11.45
CA LYS A 26 -18.72 1.18 10.61
C LYS A 26 -17.93 2.39 10.08
N GLN A 27 -16.66 2.18 9.75
CA GLN A 27 -15.75 3.20 9.24
C GLN A 27 -14.56 2.55 8.51
N GLY A 28 -13.85 3.32 7.68
CA GLY A 28 -12.67 2.86 6.96
C GLY A 28 -12.77 3.09 5.46
N HIS A 29 -11.78 2.59 4.73
CA HIS A 29 -11.61 2.89 3.31
C HIS A 29 -11.34 1.60 2.51
N LEU A 30 -12.33 0.67 2.51
CA LEU A 30 -12.20 -0.66 1.89
C LEU A 30 -11.72 -0.59 0.44
N GLY A 31 -12.23 0.34 -0.35
CA GLY A 31 -11.81 0.50 -1.74
C GLY A 31 -10.30 0.67 -1.91
N SER A 32 -9.70 1.56 -1.10
CA SER A 32 -8.26 1.84 -1.16
C SER A 32 -7.39 0.77 -0.49
N ILE A 33 -7.95 0.04 0.48
CA ILE A 33 -7.30 -1.10 1.13
C ILE A 33 -7.21 -2.26 0.14
N TYR A 34 -8.30 -2.54 -0.57
CA TYR A 34 -8.43 -3.70 -1.43
C TYR A 34 -7.61 -3.58 -2.72
N SER A 35 -7.45 -2.36 -3.26
CA SER A 35 -6.70 -2.14 -4.49
C SER A 35 -5.24 -2.60 -4.40
N MET A 36 -4.57 -2.42 -3.26
CA MET A 36 -3.15 -2.72 -3.11
C MET A 36 -2.85 -4.06 -2.41
N MET A 37 -3.84 -4.91 -2.17
CA MET A 37 -3.65 -6.09 -1.31
C MET A 37 -2.62 -7.07 -1.86
N GLU A 38 -2.67 -7.41 -3.16
CA GLU A 38 -1.67 -8.29 -3.79
C GLU A 38 -0.27 -7.68 -3.74
N THR A 39 -0.18 -6.36 -3.96
CA THR A 39 1.10 -5.63 -3.89
C THR A 39 1.77 -5.79 -2.52
N ILE A 40 1.03 -5.54 -1.42
CA ILE A 40 1.60 -5.66 -0.08
C ILE A 40 1.82 -7.11 0.35
N VAL A 41 0.93 -8.02 0.00
CA VAL A 41 1.12 -9.46 0.23
C VAL A 41 2.40 -9.94 -0.44
N THR A 42 2.64 -9.56 -1.70
CA THR A 42 3.84 -9.91 -2.44
C THR A 42 5.09 -9.31 -1.78
N LEU A 43 5.07 -8.03 -1.43
CA LEU A 43 6.20 -7.36 -0.76
C LEU A 43 6.65 -8.10 0.51
N TYR A 44 5.71 -8.45 1.37
CA TYR A 44 6.01 -9.03 2.67
C TYR A 44 6.25 -10.54 2.60
N HIS A 45 5.36 -11.31 1.98
CA HIS A 45 5.41 -12.77 2.02
C HIS A 45 6.37 -13.40 1.00
N CYS A 46 6.83 -12.65 0.00
CA CYS A 46 7.91 -13.08 -0.90
C CYS A 46 9.30 -12.63 -0.45
N GLY A 47 9.41 -11.95 0.71
CA GLY A 47 10.69 -11.55 1.30
C GLY A 47 11.36 -10.37 0.59
N PHE A 48 10.59 -9.52 -0.12
CA PHE A 48 11.09 -8.25 -0.64
C PHE A 48 11.36 -7.26 0.49
N VAL A 49 10.59 -7.35 1.56
CA VAL A 49 10.80 -6.67 2.83
C VAL A 49 11.42 -7.67 3.81
N LYS A 50 12.65 -7.42 4.23
CA LYS A 50 13.39 -8.31 5.13
C LYS A 50 12.82 -8.26 6.54
N PHE A 51 12.63 -9.43 7.13
CA PHE A 51 12.11 -9.60 8.48
C PHE A 51 13.14 -10.27 9.40
N ASP A 52 13.25 -9.77 10.61
CA ASP A 52 14.05 -10.36 11.69
C ASP A 52 13.12 -11.16 12.61
N GLU A 53 13.16 -12.48 12.49
CA GLU A 53 12.33 -13.40 13.27
C GLU A 53 12.58 -13.32 14.78
N LYS A 54 13.81 -13.03 15.20
CA LYS A 54 14.18 -12.96 16.61
C LYS A 54 13.64 -11.69 17.27
N GLN A 55 13.76 -10.56 16.56
CA GLN A 55 13.31 -9.27 17.06
C GLN A 55 11.84 -8.96 16.71
N LYS A 56 11.19 -9.82 15.92
CA LYS A 56 9.85 -9.59 15.36
C LYS A 56 9.74 -8.21 14.72
N LYS A 57 10.71 -7.86 13.86
CA LYS A 57 10.83 -6.52 13.29
C LYS A 57 11.25 -6.56 11.83
N PHE A 58 10.65 -5.70 11.03
CA PHE A 58 11.06 -5.50 9.66
C PHE A 58 12.33 -4.65 9.58
N TRP A 59 13.30 -5.15 8.82
CA TRP A 59 14.55 -4.45 8.58
C TRP A 59 14.38 -3.30 7.60
N ASP A 60 13.76 -3.58 6.46
CA ASP A 60 13.40 -2.60 5.46
C ASP A 60 12.14 -1.82 5.88
N LYS A 61 11.83 -0.73 5.18
CA LYS A 61 10.73 0.16 5.51
C LYS A 61 9.67 0.15 4.42
N VAL A 62 8.41 0.07 4.82
CA VAL A 62 7.25 0.23 3.92
C VAL A 62 6.36 1.33 4.48
N LEU A 63 6.27 2.42 3.74
CA LEU A 63 5.44 3.57 4.09
C LEU A 63 4.19 3.58 3.23
N ILE A 64 3.04 3.55 3.85
CA ILE A 64 1.76 3.71 3.15
C ILE A 64 1.38 5.19 3.20
N SER A 65 1.64 5.91 2.11
CA SER A 65 1.38 7.34 2.03
C SER A 65 -0.11 7.65 1.99
N LYS A 66 -0.89 6.84 1.27
CA LYS A 66 -2.36 6.84 1.37
C LYS A 66 -2.81 6.31 2.74
N GLY A 67 -2.60 7.11 3.79
CA GLY A 67 -2.74 6.71 5.19
C GLY A 67 -4.08 6.09 5.56
N HIS A 68 -5.13 6.46 4.84
CA HIS A 68 -6.46 5.88 4.95
C HIS A 68 -6.53 4.39 4.55
N ALA A 69 -5.50 3.87 3.87
CA ALA A 69 -5.38 2.46 3.52
C ALA A 69 -4.36 1.69 4.39
N THR A 70 -3.77 2.31 5.41
CA THR A 70 -2.75 1.67 6.26
C THR A 70 -3.26 0.41 6.96
N ALA A 71 -4.56 0.34 7.24
CA ALA A 71 -5.19 -0.84 7.83
C ALA A 71 -4.95 -2.14 7.03
N ALA A 72 -4.65 -2.04 5.73
CA ALA A 72 -4.25 -3.19 4.91
C ALA A 72 -3.02 -3.94 5.45
N LEU A 73 -2.14 -3.26 6.19
CA LEU A 73 -0.96 -3.89 6.80
C LEU A 73 -1.28 -4.70 8.07
N TYR A 74 -2.35 -4.42 8.78
CA TYR A 74 -2.59 -4.99 10.11
C TYR A 74 -2.68 -6.52 10.12
N PRO A 75 -3.42 -7.19 9.21
CA PRO A 75 -3.42 -8.65 9.18
C PRO A 75 -2.03 -9.22 8.83
N ILE A 76 -1.24 -8.54 8.00
CA ILE A 76 0.13 -8.93 7.69
C ILE A 76 1.01 -8.81 8.93
N LEU A 77 0.98 -7.65 9.62
CA LEU A 77 1.77 -7.42 10.84
C LEU A 77 1.41 -8.43 11.94
N ARG A 78 0.13 -8.82 12.01
CA ARG A 78 -0.34 -9.88 12.93
C ARG A 78 0.23 -11.25 12.54
N ASP A 79 0.17 -11.63 11.28
CA ASP A 79 0.68 -12.92 10.81
C ASP A 79 2.21 -13.06 11.02
N PHE A 80 2.96 -11.94 11.02
CA PHE A 80 4.38 -11.90 11.39
C PHE A 80 4.62 -11.77 12.91
N GLY A 81 3.55 -11.67 13.71
CA GLY A 81 3.64 -11.53 15.18
C GLY A 81 4.17 -10.18 15.65
N VAL A 82 4.13 -9.16 14.79
CA VAL A 82 4.49 -7.76 15.10
C VAL A 82 3.36 -7.06 15.84
N VAL A 83 2.13 -7.26 15.39
CA VAL A 83 0.89 -6.89 16.08
C VAL A 83 0.34 -8.14 16.75
N GLN A 84 -0.09 -8.02 18.00
CA GLN A 84 -0.61 -9.17 18.75
C GLN A 84 -2.09 -9.42 18.40
N GLU A 85 -2.55 -10.68 18.56
CA GLU A 85 -3.94 -11.05 18.33
C GLU A 85 -4.91 -10.24 19.21
N LYS A 86 -4.51 -9.94 20.45
CA LYS A 86 -5.29 -9.07 21.34
C LYS A 86 -5.53 -7.69 20.77
N ASP A 87 -4.48 -7.08 20.12
CA ASP A 87 -4.60 -5.74 19.55
C ASP A 87 -5.55 -5.73 18.35
N TRP A 88 -5.53 -6.81 17.55
CA TRP A 88 -6.49 -7.03 16.48
C TRP A 88 -7.92 -7.16 17.00
N ASN A 89 -8.12 -7.94 18.07
CA ASN A 89 -9.43 -8.14 18.67
C ASN A 89 -9.97 -6.86 19.30
N ASP A 90 -9.11 -6.09 19.96
CA ASP A 90 -9.45 -4.81 20.61
C ASP A 90 -9.66 -3.65 19.63
N TRP A 91 -9.36 -3.84 18.32
CA TRP A 91 -9.50 -2.76 17.35
C TRP A 91 -10.93 -2.24 17.28
N GLY A 92 -11.06 -0.94 17.54
CA GLY A 92 -12.35 -0.23 17.64
C GLY A 92 -12.73 0.16 19.07
N HIS A 93 -12.11 -0.42 20.09
CA HIS A 93 -12.29 0.05 21.46
C HIS A 93 -11.52 1.35 21.72
N LYS A 94 -11.93 2.13 22.70
CA LYS A 94 -11.37 3.45 23.02
C LYS A 94 -9.86 3.39 23.31
N SER A 95 -9.38 2.32 23.93
CA SER A 95 -7.97 2.07 24.26
C SER A 95 -7.18 1.31 23.19
N SER A 96 -7.80 0.99 22.06
CA SER A 96 -7.19 0.20 21.00
C SER A 96 -5.87 0.82 20.50
N LEU A 97 -4.88 -0.03 20.25
CA LEU A 97 -3.63 0.36 19.58
C LEU A 97 -3.90 0.66 18.09
N LEU A 98 -4.69 -0.20 17.43
CA LEU A 98 -4.98 -0.06 16.01
C LEU A 98 -5.98 1.07 15.75
N ARG A 99 -5.77 1.81 14.67
CA ARG A 99 -6.57 2.95 14.24
C ARG A 99 -6.93 2.79 12.76
N ILE A 100 -7.91 3.57 12.28
CA ILE A 100 -8.22 3.62 10.83
C ILE A 100 -7.02 4.16 10.06
N PHE A 101 -6.37 5.20 10.56
CA PHE A 101 -5.11 5.70 10.04
C PHE A 101 -3.95 5.14 10.87
N GLY A 102 -2.92 4.68 10.18
CA GLY A 102 -1.71 4.22 10.83
C GLY A 102 -0.94 5.35 11.51
N ASN A 103 -0.31 5.03 12.63
CA ASN A 103 0.60 5.94 13.32
C ASN A 103 1.80 5.17 13.89
N ILE A 104 2.84 5.91 14.23
CA ILE A 104 4.13 5.35 14.69
C ILE A 104 4.06 4.60 16.03
N SER A 105 2.96 4.71 16.77
CA SER A 105 2.77 3.91 18.00
C SER A 105 2.43 2.45 17.70
N ILE A 106 1.99 2.16 16.48
CA ILE A 106 1.68 0.79 16.03
C ILE A 106 2.97 0.11 15.58
N PRO A 107 3.38 -1.01 16.20
CA PRO A 107 4.56 -1.74 15.77
C PRO A 107 4.49 -2.11 14.28
N GLY A 108 5.57 -1.86 13.54
CA GLY A 108 5.64 -2.10 12.10
C GLY A 108 5.13 -0.96 11.22
N ILE A 109 4.59 0.11 11.81
CA ILE A 109 4.25 1.36 11.12
C ILE A 109 5.37 2.39 11.39
N ASP A 110 6.04 2.81 10.34
CA ASP A 110 7.24 3.67 10.45
C ASP A 110 6.95 5.16 10.22
N VAL A 111 5.71 5.52 9.88
CA VAL A 111 5.27 6.90 9.65
C VAL A 111 3.81 7.07 10.03
N THR A 112 3.48 8.17 10.70
CA THR A 112 2.10 8.62 10.81
C THR A 112 1.73 9.29 9.49
N SER A 113 0.80 8.69 8.76
CA SER A 113 0.38 9.14 7.44
C SER A 113 -1.08 9.60 7.43
N GLY A 114 -1.47 10.34 6.40
CA GLY A 114 -2.82 10.89 6.26
C GLY A 114 -2.82 12.17 5.43
N SER A 115 -1.76 12.99 5.55
CA SER A 115 -1.53 14.11 4.63
C SER A 115 -0.87 13.58 3.37
N LEU A 116 -1.62 13.55 2.26
CA LEU A 116 -1.15 13.06 0.97
C LEU A 116 0.06 13.87 0.48
N GLY A 117 0.96 13.24 -0.27
CA GLY A 117 2.18 13.86 -0.80
C GLY A 117 3.35 13.95 0.17
N HIS A 118 3.19 13.64 1.47
CA HIS A 118 4.25 13.82 2.47
C HIS A 118 5.15 12.59 2.63
N CYS A 119 4.60 11.38 2.61
CA CYS A 119 5.39 10.19 2.93
C CYS A 119 6.51 9.89 1.94
N ILE A 120 6.40 10.34 0.69
CA ILE A 120 7.49 10.17 -0.28
C ILE A 120 8.72 10.97 0.13
N GLY A 121 8.53 12.21 0.62
CA GLY A 121 9.62 13.01 1.19
C GLY A 121 10.24 12.37 2.44
N VAL A 122 9.41 11.83 3.33
CA VAL A 122 9.88 11.06 4.51
C VAL A 122 10.67 9.82 4.07
N GLY A 123 10.16 9.07 3.10
CA GLY A 123 10.84 7.90 2.53
C GLY A 123 12.18 8.25 1.91
N ALA A 124 12.26 9.35 1.16
CA ALA A 124 13.51 9.87 0.60
C ALA A 124 14.51 10.25 1.71
N GLY A 125 14.04 10.89 2.80
CA GLY A 125 14.86 11.19 3.98
C GLY A 125 15.40 9.94 4.67
N MET A 126 14.58 8.90 4.82
CA MET A 126 15.03 7.61 5.35
C MET A 126 16.05 6.94 4.42
N ALA A 127 15.78 6.91 3.12
CA ALA A 127 16.65 6.28 2.13
C ALA A 127 18.03 6.94 2.10
N ILE A 128 18.12 8.28 2.08
CA ILE A 128 19.40 9.00 2.10
C ILE A 128 20.15 8.79 3.42
N SER A 129 19.44 8.74 4.56
CA SER A 129 20.05 8.43 5.86
C SER A 129 20.68 7.05 5.88
N TYR A 130 19.98 6.02 5.36
CA TYR A 130 20.52 4.66 5.28
C TYR A 130 21.73 4.57 4.35
N LYS A 131 21.68 5.28 3.22
CA LYS A 131 22.79 5.34 2.27
C LYS A 131 24.03 5.98 2.91
N ARG A 132 23.88 7.14 3.57
CA ARG A 132 24.97 7.85 4.26
C ARG A 132 25.56 7.05 5.43
N THR A 133 24.70 6.32 6.16
CA THR A 133 25.14 5.47 7.28
C THR A 133 25.56 4.08 6.85
N LYS A 134 25.68 3.80 5.55
CA LYS A 134 26.04 2.50 4.95
C LYS A 134 25.18 1.33 5.45
N LYS A 135 23.92 1.60 5.80
CA LYS A 135 22.96 0.57 6.18
C LYS A 135 22.29 0.04 4.92
N ASN A 136 22.47 -1.25 4.64
CA ASN A 136 21.83 -1.91 3.50
C ASN A 136 20.34 -2.13 3.76
N LYS A 137 19.58 -1.03 3.80
CA LYS A 137 18.13 -1.03 3.98
C LYS A 137 17.44 -0.46 2.76
N LYS A 138 16.30 -1.03 2.42
CA LYS A 138 15.41 -0.55 1.38
C LYS A 138 14.23 0.20 1.99
N VAL A 139 13.72 1.14 1.22
CA VAL A 139 12.51 1.92 1.55
C VAL A 139 11.53 1.77 0.39
N PHE A 140 10.34 1.31 0.68
CA PHE A 140 9.21 1.25 -0.24
C PHE A 140 8.19 2.28 0.20
N VAL A 141 7.73 3.11 -0.71
CA VAL A 141 6.66 4.09 -0.44
C VAL A 141 5.50 3.79 -1.37
N ILE A 142 4.36 3.44 -0.81
CA ILE A 142 3.13 3.19 -1.57
C ILE A 142 2.28 4.47 -1.51
N ILE A 143 2.10 5.07 -2.67
CA ILE A 143 1.26 6.26 -2.86
C ILE A 143 0.02 5.91 -3.68
N SER A 144 -0.99 6.76 -3.64
CA SER A 144 -2.13 6.69 -4.55
C SER A 144 -1.89 7.53 -5.81
N GLU A 145 -2.64 7.22 -6.86
CA GLU A 145 -2.67 8.06 -8.07
C GLU A 145 -3.06 9.51 -7.73
N GLY A 146 -4.03 9.70 -6.83
CA GLY A 146 -4.44 11.03 -6.36
C GLY A 146 -3.35 11.83 -5.64
N GLU A 147 -2.30 11.17 -5.11
CA GLU A 147 -1.16 11.88 -4.53
C GLU A 147 -0.27 12.56 -5.58
N LEU A 148 -0.42 12.21 -6.85
CA LEU A 148 0.24 12.93 -7.95
C LEU A 148 -0.33 14.33 -8.17
N TYR A 149 -1.44 14.69 -7.53
CA TYR A 149 -1.97 16.05 -7.49
C TYR A 149 -1.23 16.95 -6.50
N GLU A 150 -0.46 16.36 -5.59
CA GLU A 150 0.32 17.09 -4.61
C GLU A 150 1.70 17.47 -5.19
N GLY A 151 2.01 18.77 -5.22
CA GLY A 151 3.30 19.26 -5.72
C GLY A 151 4.50 18.66 -4.99
N SER A 152 4.36 18.45 -3.67
CA SER A 152 5.38 17.83 -2.82
C SER A 152 5.78 16.40 -3.27
N THR A 153 4.89 15.66 -3.92
CA THR A 153 5.21 14.34 -4.51
C THR A 153 6.27 14.49 -5.59
N TRP A 154 6.10 15.45 -6.50
CA TRP A 154 7.05 15.71 -7.60
C TRP A 154 8.37 16.27 -7.10
N GLU A 155 8.32 17.18 -6.13
CA GLU A 155 9.52 17.72 -5.46
C GLU A 155 10.34 16.62 -4.80
N ALA A 156 9.68 15.70 -4.08
CA ALA A 156 10.34 14.57 -3.45
C ALA A 156 10.94 13.58 -4.47
N LEU A 157 10.29 13.35 -5.62
CA LEU A 157 10.82 12.54 -6.72
C LEU A 157 12.08 13.19 -7.31
N LEU A 158 12.08 14.50 -7.57
CA LEU A 158 13.24 15.25 -8.05
C LEU A 158 14.40 15.18 -7.05
N PHE A 159 14.13 15.38 -5.76
CA PHE A 159 15.12 15.24 -4.69
C PHE A 159 15.72 13.84 -4.66
N ALA A 160 14.87 12.81 -4.72
CA ALA A 160 15.31 11.42 -4.67
C ALA A 160 16.16 11.05 -5.88
N LYS A 161 15.80 11.51 -7.09
CA LYS A 161 16.58 11.31 -8.31
C LYS A 161 17.92 12.01 -8.25
N HIS A 162 17.95 13.29 -7.84
CA HIS A 162 19.19 14.05 -7.68
C HIS A 162 20.18 13.35 -6.74
N ASN A 163 19.67 12.82 -5.60
CA ASN A 163 20.50 12.13 -4.60
C ASN A 163 20.77 10.66 -4.95
N LYS A 164 20.36 10.19 -6.12
CA LYS A 164 20.59 8.81 -6.62
C LYS A 164 20.18 7.76 -5.59
N LEU A 165 18.93 7.86 -5.07
CA LEU A 165 18.43 6.98 -4.02
C LEU A 165 18.01 5.62 -4.61
N ASP A 166 18.97 4.77 -4.91
CA ASP A 166 18.82 3.41 -5.45
C ASP A 166 18.22 2.41 -4.46
N ASN A 167 18.10 2.81 -3.21
CA ASN A 167 17.45 2.07 -2.14
C ASN A 167 16.00 2.53 -1.86
N LEU A 168 15.46 3.42 -2.70
CA LEU A 168 14.06 3.86 -2.66
C LEU A 168 13.30 3.31 -3.86
N THR A 169 12.16 2.69 -3.61
CA THR A 169 11.18 2.29 -4.63
C THR A 169 9.85 2.95 -4.31
N VAL A 170 9.29 3.69 -5.27
CA VAL A 170 7.96 4.29 -5.13
C VAL A 170 6.96 3.43 -5.91
N ILE A 171 5.89 3.02 -5.24
CA ILE A 171 4.82 2.21 -5.85
C ILE A 171 3.58 3.08 -5.90
N ILE A 172 3.05 3.28 -7.09
CA ILE A 172 1.88 4.11 -7.34
C ILE A 172 0.71 3.19 -7.64
N ASP A 173 -0.29 3.21 -6.77
CA ASP A 173 -1.54 2.47 -6.93
C ASP A 173 -2.45 3.23 -7.91
N ILE A 174 -2.43 2.78 -9.17
CA ILE A 174 -3.18 3.38 -10.29
C ILE A 174 -4.53 2.66 -10.40
N ASN A 175 -5.55 3.22 -9.78
CA ASN A 175 -6.91 2.66 -9.80
C ASN A 175 -7.94 3.60 -10.44
N SER A 176 -7.49 4.68 -11.06
CA SER A 176 -8.28 5.66 -11.81
C SER A 176 -9.39 6.36 -11.04
N LEU A 177 -9.39 6.29 -9.69
CA LEU A 177 -10.43 6.86 -8.84
C LEU A 177 -9.86 7.62 -7.64
N ILE A 178 -10.36 8.81 -7.44
CA ILE A 178 -10.25 9.57 -6.19
C ILE A 178 -11.62 9.66 -5.50
N ILE A 179 -11.70 10.40 -4.40
CA ILE A 179 -12.97 10.63 -3.69
C ILE A 179 -14.03 11.35 -4.55
N LEU A 180 -13.59 12.26 -5.41
CA LEU A 180 -14.49 13.07 -6.25
C LEU A 180 -15.01 12.31 -7.47
N GLY A 181 -14.25 11.34 -7.98
CA GLY A 181 -14.61 10.61 -9.20
C GLY A 181 -13.41 10.02 -9.91
N LYS A 182 -13.51 9.89 -11.24
CA LYS A 182 -12.39 9.43 -12.06
C LYS A 182 -11.27 10.47 -12.07
N THR A 183 -10.04 10.01 -12.03
CA THR A 183 -8.85 10.89 -12.10
C THR A 183 -8.82 11.66 -13.42
N SER A 184 -9.23 11.03 -14.53
CA SER A 184 -9.37 11.68 -15.84
C SER A 184 -10.29 12.90 -15.85
N ASP A 185 -11.34 12.86 -15.04
CA ASP A 185 -12.38 13.88 -15.02
C ASP A 185 -12.05 15.04 -14.05
N CYS A 186 -11.23 14.75 -13.03
CA CYS A 186 -10.85 15.73 -12.01
C CYS A 186 -9.62 16.55 -12.43
N LEU A 187 -8.50 15.88 -12.67
CA LEU A 187 -7.28 16.47 -13.22
C LEU A 187 -6.50 15.35 -13.94
N ASN A 188 -6.62 15.31 -15.26
CA ASN A 188 -5.97 14.29 -16.05
C ASN A 188 -4.43 14.45 -16.03
N LEU A 189 -3.74 13.49 -15.41
CA LEU A 189 -2.28 13.41 -15.38
C LEU A 189 -1.69 12.42 -16.40
N ASP A 190 -2.51 11.79 -17.23
CA ASP A 190 -1.98 10.91 -18.28
C ASP A 190 -1.23 11.72 -19.37
N PRO A 191 -0.19 11.12 -19.96
CA PRO A 191 0.41 9.85 -19.56
C PRO A 191 1.35 9.99 -18.33
N ILE A 192 0.96 9.38 -17.21
CA ILE A 192 1.72 9.43 -15.94
C ILE A 192 3.14 8.89 -16.13
N LYS A 193 3.28 7.78 -16.86
CA LYS A 193 4.56 7.16 -17.16
C LYS A 193 5.55 8.13 -17.77
N ASP A 194 5.14 8.88 -18.79
CA ASP A 194 6.01 9.78 -19.53
C ASP A 194 6.46 10.96 -18.66
N LYS A 195 5.55 11.47 -17.81
CA LYS A 195 5.88 12.54 -16.87
C LYS A 195 6.96 12.12 -15.88
N ILE A 196 6.84 10.91 -15.30
CA ILE A 196 7.83 10.39 -14.35
C ILE A 196 9.14 10.04 -15.08
N THR A 197 9.05 9.45 -16.27
CA THR A 197 10.23 9.15 -17.10
C THR A 197 10.95 10.44 -17.53
N GLY A 198 10.21 11.51 -17.80
CA GLY A 198 10.75 12.84 -18.10
C GLY A 198 11.61 13.42 -16.97
N LEU A 199 11.41 13.00 -15.72
CA LEU A 199 12.29 13.32 -14.58
C LEU A 199 13.57 12.47 -14.56
N GLY A 200 13.76 11.58 -15.54
CA GLY A 200 14.88 10.64 -15.60
C GLY A 200 14.74 9.46 -14.64
N ILE A 201 13.55 9.17 -14.15
CA ILE A 201 13.28 8.06 -13.21
C ILE A 201 12.84 6.83 -14.01
N LYS A 202 13.38 5.66 -13.65
CA LYS A 202 12.97 4.39 -14.26
C LYS A 202 11.55 4.03 -13.84
N VAL A 203 10.70 3.77 -14.82
CA VAL A 203 9.31 3.36 -14.58
C VAL A 203 9.11 1.90 -15.00
N LEU A 204 8.49 1.13 -14.12
CA LEU A 204 8.03 -0.24 -14.36
C LEU A 204 6.50 -0.24 -14.28
N GLU A 205 5.82 -0.90 -15.21
CA GLU A 205 4.35 -1.06 -15.17
C GLU A 205 4.01 -2.50 -14.86
N VAL A 206 2.96 -2.70 -14.06
CA VAL A 206 2.53 -4.04 -13.65
C VAL A 206 1.01 -4.09 -13.47
N ASP A 207 0.40 -5.25 -13.74
CA ASP A 207 -0.92 -5.57 -13.22
C ASP A 207 -0.80 -5.79 -11.70
N GLY A 208 -1.35 -4.85 -10.92
CA GLY A 208 -1.27 -4.85 -9.46
C GLY A 208 -2.07 -5.97 -8.79
N HIS A 209 -2.82 -6.76 -9.56
CA HIS A 209 -3.55 -7.94 -9.08
C HIS A 209 -2.94 -9.27 -9.53
N ASN A 210 -1.94 -9.25 -10.43
CA ASN A 210 -1.23 -10.44 -10.84
C ASN A 210 0.04 -10.64 -9.99
N ILE A 211 0.01 -11.61 -9.09
CA ILE A 211 1.12 -11.88 -8.16
C ILE A 211 2.40 -12.30 -8.89
N ASN A 212 2.31 -13.05 -9.99
CA ASN A 212 3.48 -13.42 -10.80
C ASN A 212 4.17 -12.19 -11.38
N ASP A 213 3.38 -11.28 -11.94
CA ASP A 213 3.88 -10.06 -12.55
C ASP A 213 4.47 -9.13 -11.48
N LEU A 214 3.84 -9.05 -10.31
CA LEU A 214 4.38 -8.32 -9.15
C LEU A 214 5.72 -8.88 -8.69
N ILE A 215 5.86 -10.19 -8.55
CA ILE A 215 7.15 -10.84 -8.19
C ILE A 215 8.22 -10.49 -9.21
N SER A 216 7.94 -10.67 -10.51
CA SER A 216 8.86 -10.35 -11.60
C SER A 216 9.26 -8.88 -11.60
N THR A 217 8.30 -7.99 -11.37
CA THR A 217 8.53 -6.54 -11.32
C THR A 217 9.39 -6.14 -10.11
N PHE A 218 9.14 -6.70 -8.94
CA PHE A 218 9.97 -6.43 -7.77
C PHE A 218 11.38 -7.01 -7.91
N GLU A 219 11.55 -8.18 -8.52
CA GLU A 219 12.89 -8.70 -8.85
C GLU A 219 13.62 -7.80 -9.86
N THR A 220 12.92 -7.26 -10.84
CA THR A 220 13.48 -6.29 -11.79
C THR A 220 13.85 -4.99 -11.08
N SER A 221 12.97 -4.45 -10.24
CA SER A 221 13.20 -3.24 -9.44
C SER A 221 14.48 -3.34 -8.59
N LYS A 222 14.76 -4.48 -7.99
CA LYS A 222 16.00 -4.72 -7.21
C LYS A 222 17.26 -4.56 -8.06
N LYS A 223 17.21 -4.86 -9.35
CA LYS A 223 18.35 -4.88 -10.27
C LYS A 223 18.59 -3.53 -10.96
N VAL A 224 17.63 -2.60 -10.86
CA VAL A 224 17.69 -1.30 -11.57
C VAL A 224 18.89 -0.46 -11.13
N GLY A 225 19.32 -0.56 -9.86
CA GLY A 225 20.48 0.17 -9.33
C GLY A 225 20.29 1.69 -9.24
N GLU A 226 19.07 2.17 -9.43
CA GLU A 226 18.67 3.58 -9.30
C GLU A 226 17.26 3.72 -8.75
N LEU A 227 16.86 4.96 -8.43
CA LEU A 227 15.46 5.27 -8.08
C LEU A 227 14.53 4.75 -9.17
N ASN A 228 13.51 4.01 -8.77
CA ASN A 228 12.50 3.54 -9.70
C ASN A 228 11.07 3.71 -9.14
N CYS A 229 10.12 3.88 -10.06
CA CYS A 229 8.70 3.92 -9.78
C CYS A 229 8.03 2.72 -10.40
N ILE A 230 7.12 2.08 -9.65
CA ILE A 230 6.28 0.99 -10.12
C ILE A 230 4.86 1.52 -10.24
N LEU A 231 4.30 1.54 -11.45
CA LEU A 231 2.89 1.85 -11.70
C LEU A 231 2.11 0.55 -11.61
N ALA A 232 1.47 0.31 -10.49
CA ALA A 232 0.63 -0.86 -10.26
C ALA A 232 -0.81 -0.53 -10.70
N LYS A 233 -1.24 -1.05 -11.85
CA LYS A 233 -2.61 -0.91 -12.34
C LYS A 233 -3.52 -1.79 -11.51
N THR A 234 -4.52 -1.20 -10.86
CA THR A 234 -5.38 -1.90 -9.91
C THR A 234 -6.85 -1.54 -10.10
N ILE A 235 -7.70 -2.23 -9.38
CA ILE A 235 -9.15 -1.98 -9.30
C ILE A 235 -9.45 -1.55 -7.88
N LYS A 236 -9.99 -0.35 -7.70
CA LYS A 236 -10.48 0.11 -6.41
C LYS A 236 -11.61 -0.79 -5.95
N GLY A 237 -11.54 -1.32 -4.72
CA GLY A 237 -12.57 -2.23 -4.20
C GLY A 237 -12.45 -3.68 -4.66
N LYS A 238 -11.31 -4.09 -5.23
CA LYS A 238 -11.05 -5.42 -5.79
C LYS A 238 -11.49 -6.57 -4.91
N GLY A 239 -12.26 -7.50 -5.49
CA GLY A 239 -12.71 -8.72 -4.85
C GLY A 239 -14.12 -8.64 -4.24
N VAL A 240 -14.77 -7.48 -4.31
CA VAL A 240 -16.18 -7.31 -3.94
C VAL A 240 -16.88 -6.54 -5.05
N SER A 241 -17.72 -7.21 -5.81
CA SER A 241 -18.30 -6.70 -7.07
C SER A 241 -19.03 -5.36 -6.90
N LEU A 242 -19.75 -5.19 -5.80
CA LEU A 242 -20.47 -3.94 -5.49
C LEU A 242 -19.53 -2.78 -5.09
N MET A 243 -18.24 -3.04 -4.87
CA MET A 243 -17.24 -2.04 -4.52
C MET A 243 -16.26 -1.74 -5.67
N GLU A 244 -16.14 -2.65 -6.63
CA GLU A 244 -15.17 -2.52 -7.74
C GLU A 244 -15.50 -1.31 -8.61
N ASN A 245 -14.52 -0.41 -8.74
CA ASN A 245 -14.61 0.85 -9.51
C ASN A 245 -15.71 1.81 -9.06
N GLU A 246 -16.20 1.67 -7.81
CA GLU A 246 -17.23 2.50 -7.28
C GLU A 246 -16.66 3.57 -6.33
N LYS A 247 -16.80 4.86 -6.71
CA LYS A 247 -16.26 6.00 -5.94
C LYS A 247 -16.87 6.10 -4.54
N HIS A 248 -18.13 5.71 -4.38
CA HIS A 248 -18.84 5.76 -3.10
C HIS A 248 -18.16 4.91 -2.02
N TRP A 249 -17.43 3.88 -2.41
CA TRP A 249 -16.63 3.04 -1.52
C TRP A 249 -15.25 3.61 -1.19
N HIS A 250 -15.04 4.88 -1.46
CA HIS A 250 -13.87 5.57 -0.90
C HIS A 250 -13.93 5.59 0.63
N TYR A 251 -15.11 5.84 1.20
CA TYR A 251 -15.41 5.66 2.62
C TYR A 251 -16.29 4.44 2.85
N TYR A 252 -16.36 4.02 4.12
CA TYR A 252 -17.35 3.01 4.54
C TYR A 252 -18.77 3.53 4.27
N ASN A 253 -19.57 2.71 3.60
CA ASN A 253 -21.00 2.91 3.43
C ASN A 253 -21.77 1.81 4.15
N GLN A 254 -22.98 2.14 4.60
CA GLN A 254 -23.86 1.15 5.20
C GLN A 254 -24.29 0.15 4.12
N LEU A 255 -24.16 -1.14 4.44
CA LEU A 255 -24.56 -2.26 3.61
C LEU A 255 -25.86 -2.87 4.12
N SER A 256 -26.70 -3.31 3.21
CA SER A 256 -27.84 -4.19 3.52
C SER A 256 -27.34 -5.61 3.90
N GLU A 257 -28.20 -6.41 4.49
CA GLU A 257 -27.86 -7.80 4.83
C GLU A 257 -27.56 -8.63 3.58
N GLU A 258 -28.26 -8.39 2.48
CA GLU A 258 -28.03 -9.04 1.21
C GLU A 258 -26.66 -8.70 0.64
N GLU A 259 -26.27 -7.42 0.65
CA GLU A 259 -24.97 -6.96 0.18
C GLU A 259 -23.82 -7.53 1.05
N ILE A 260 -24.01 -7.59 2.37
CA ILE A 260 -23.04 -8.23 3.27
C ILE A 260 -22.89 -9.72 2.93
N LYS A 261 -24.02 -10.43 2.72
CA LYS A 261 -24.00 -11.85 2.34
C LYS A 261 -23.30 -12.07 1.01
N GLN A 262 -23.55 -11.22 0.02
CA GLN A 262 -22.88 -11.27 -1.28
C GLN A 262 -21.38 -11.05 -1.14
N ALA A 263 -20.95 -9.97 -0.48
CA ALA A 263 -19.54 -9.66 -0.25
C ALA A 263 -18.80 -10.80 0.46
N ARG A 264 -19.42 -11.39 1.49
CA ARG A 264 -18.87 -12.57 2.20
C ARG A 264 -18.68 -13.77 1.27
N LYS A 265 -19.64 -14.02 0.37
CA LYS A 265 -19.56 -15.10 -0.62
C LYS A 265 -18.42 -14.88 -1.61
N GLU A 266 -18.22 -13.65 -2.07
CA GLU A 266 -17.16 -13.29 -3.01
C GLU A 266 -15.77 -13.36 -2.36
N LEU A 267 -15.69 -13.09 -1.06
CA LEU A 267 -14.46 -13.15 -0.25
C LEU A 267 -14.19 -14.54 0.37
N THR A 268 -15.00 -15.55 0.09
CA THR A 268 -14.77 -16.93 0.47
C THR A 268 -14.01 -17.67 -0.59
#